data_503de4d3df57917d3e59bc69e4b6ecca
#
_entry.id   503de4d3df57917d3e59bc69e4b6ecca
#
_cell.length_a   1.000
_cell.length_b   1.000
_cell.length_c   1.000
_cell.angle_alpha   90.00
_cell.angle_beta   90.00
_cell.angle_gamma   90.00
#
_symmetry.space_group_name_H-M   'P 1'
#
loop_
_entity.id
_entity.type
_entity.pdbx_description
1 polymer ?
#
loop_
_entity_poly.entity_id
_entity_poly.type
_entity_poly.pdbx_seq_one_letter_code
_entity_poly.pdbx_strand_id
1 'polypeptide(L)'
;MAPNGQTQIFAPWADPAAKPLIEFRNVSKRFGNFTAIDNLNLSIYEREFFALLGPSGCGKTTLMRLLAGFEPLSAGTILLDGQDISPIPPNLRAVNMMFQSYALFPHLSVWENIAFGLRRETRDKEVISQRVAEMLRLTRLAKFANRK
;
A
#
# COMPACT_ATOMS: atom_id res chain seq x y z
N MET A 1 -12.44 12.01 42.02
CA MET A 1 -13.16 12.32 40.78
C MET A 1 -12.33 11.74 39.63
N ALA A 2 -12.79 10.66 39.02
CA ALA A 2 -12.14 10.06 37.86
C ALA A 2 -12.46 10.93 36.63
N PRO A 3 -11.49 11.21 35.72
CA PRO A 3 -11.78 11.94 34.51
C PRO A 3 -12.63 11.05 33.59
N ASN A 4 -13.69 11.61 33.06
CA ASN A 4 -14.57 11.00 32.07
C ASN A 4 -13.73 10.49 30.90
N GLY A 5 -13.53 9.18 30.85
CA GLY A 5 -12.96 8.49 29.71
C GLY A 5 -13.96 8.46 28.57
N GLN A 6 -14.14 9.59 27.89
CA GLN A 6 -14.75 9.56 26.57
C GLN A 6 -13.74 8.87 25.64
N THR A 7 -14.05 7.65 25.25
CA THR A 7 -13.34 6.96 24.18
C THR A 7 -13.55 7.81 22.94
N GLN A 8 -12.52 8.54 22.54
CA GLN A 8 -12.56 9.38 21.35
C GLN A 8 -12.72 8.43 20.15
N ILE A 9 -13.92 8.41 19.57
CA ILE A 9 -14.21 7.61 18.39
C ILE A 9 -13.38 8.18 17.24
N PHE A 10 -12.54 7.35 16.64
CA PHE A 10 -11.79 7.74 15.44
C PHE A 10 -12.75 7.88 14.27
N ALA A 11 -13.10 9.10 13.91
CA ALA A 11 -14.05 9.44 12.85
C ALA A 11 -13.60 10.71 12.10
N PRO A 12 -12.42 10.70 11.45
CA PRO A 12 -11.89 11.89 10.78
C PRO A 12 -12.78 12.38 9.63
N TRP A 13 -13.57 11.48 9.03
CA TRP A 13 -14.55 11.84 8.00
C TRP A 13 -15.71 12.71 8.50
N ALA A 14 -15.91 12.80 9.81
CA ALA A 14 -16.91 13.65 10.43
C ALA A 14 -16.35 15.02 10.86
N ASP A 15 -15.04 15.23 10.79
CA ASP A 15 -14.36 16.46 11.14
C ASP A 15 -14.08 17.28 9.87
N PRO A 16 -14.73 18.45 9.68
CA PRO A 16 -14.49 19.30 8.52
C PRO A 16 -13.06 19.83 8.40
N ALA A 17 -12.30 19.83 9.51
CA ALA A 17 -10.91 20.26 9.53
C ALA A 17 -9.91 19.15 9.19
N ALA A 18 -10.34 17.89 9.21
CA ALA A 18 -9.50 16.76 8.91
C ALA A 18 -9.10 16.75 7.42
N LYS A 19 -7.80 16.66 7.16
CA LYS A 19 -7.27 16.55 5.80
C LYS A 19 -7.11 15.07 5.43
N PRO A 20 -7.61 14.64 4.25
CA PRO A 20 -7.36 13.30 3.76
C PRO A 20 -5.87 13.06 3.54
N LEU A 21 -5.39 11.86 3.90
CA LEU A 21 -4.06 11.42 3.52
C LEU A 21 -4.02 11.02 2.05
N ILE A 22 -5.03 10.28 1.59
CA ILE A 22 -5.19 9.89 0.19
C ILE A 22 -6.50 10.45 -0.32
N GLU A 23 -6.47 11.07 -1.49
CA GLU A 23 -7.67 11.62 -2.11
C GLU A 23 -7.71 11.29 -3.60
N PHE A 24 -8.80 10.66 -4.02
CA PHE A 24 -9.13 10.45 -5.43
C PHE A 24 -10.12 11.54 -5.84
N ARG A 25 -9.75 12.32 -6.86
CA ARG A 25 -10.59 13.41 -7.41
C ARG A 25 -10.97 13.12 -8.84
N ASN A 26 -12.25 12.84 -9.08
CA ASN A 26 -12.85 12.56 -10.39
C ASN A 26 -12.07 11.49 -11.18
N VAL A 27 -11.56 10.48 -10.46
CA VAL A 27 -10.68 9.45 -11.03
C VAL A 27 -11.46 8.52 -11.95
N SER A 28 -11.00 8.38 -13.17
CA SER A 28 -11.54 7.41 -14.14
C SER A 28 -10.44 6.56 -14.73
N LYS A 29 -10.74 5.29 -15.01
CA LYS A 29 -9.88 4.36 -15.72
C LYS A 29 -10.66 3.59 -16.77
N ARG A 30 -10.19 3.65 -18.00
CA ARG A 30 -10.73 2.94 -19.16
C ARG A 30 -9.68 2.02 -19.76
N PHE A 31 -10.11 0.85 -20.21
CA PHE A 31 -9.34 -0.11 -20.99
C PHE A 31 -10.05 -0.31 -22.32
N GLY A 32 -9.61 0.37 -23.38
CA GLY A 32 -10.35 0.43 -24.62
C GLY A 32 -11.78 0.94 -24.39
N ASN A 33 -12.78 0.15 -24.74
CA ASN A 33 -14.20 0.49 -24.55
C ASN A 33 -14.76 0.13 -23.17
N PHE A 34 -13.96 -0.52 -22.30
CA PHE A 34 -14.40 -0.91 -20.97
C PHE A 34 -14.01 0.15 -19.94
N THR A 35 -14.98 0.65 -19.18
CA THR A 35 -14.75 1.58 -18.06
C THR A 35 -14.67 0.77 -16.77
N ALA A 36 -13.48 0.67 -16.18
CA ALA A 36 -13.23 -0.05 -14.94
C ALA A 36 -13.52 0.82 -13.70
N ILE A 37 -13.28 2.12 -13.80
CA ILE A 37 -13.56 3.11 -12.75
C ILE A 37 -14.11 4.34 -13.46
N ASP A 38 -15.21 4.90 -12.96
CA ASP A 38 -15.87 6.06 -13.53
C ASP A 38 -16.08 7.14 -12.47
N ASN A 39 -15.45 8.29 -12.67
CA ASN A 39 -15.61 9.52 -11.89
C ASN A 39 -15.58 9.30 -10.37
N LEU A 40 -14.66 8.47 -9.88
CA LEU A 40 -14.53 8.14 -8.46
C LEU A 40 -13.99 9.33 -7.68
N ASN A 41 -14.71 9.66 -6.60
CA ASN A 41 -14.27 10.60 -5.56
C ASN A 41 -14.24 9.84 -4.23
N LEU A 42 -13.05 9.78 -3.59
CA LEU A 42 -12.84 9.00 -2.37
C LEU A 42 -11.74 9.65 -1.55
N SER A 43 -11.96 9.76 -0.24
CA SER A 43 -10.97 10.24 0.72
C SER A 43 -10.66 9.16 1.75
N ILE A 44 -9.36 8.97 2.04
CA ILE A 44 -8.87 8.05 3.07
C ILE A 44 -7.99 8.89 4.00
N TYR A 45 -8.21 8.73 5.32
CA TYR A 45 -7.56 9.56 6.32
C TYR A 45 -6.36 8.86 6.96
N GLU A 46 -5.51 9.64 7.61
CA GLU A 46 -4.37 9.11 8.34
C GLU A 46 -4.83 8.13 9.45
N ARG A 47 -4.15 7.00 9.59
CA ARG A 47 -4.46 5.91 10.55
C ARG A 47 -5.79 5.21 10.32
N GLU A 48 -6.43 5.43 9.17
CA GLU A 48 -7.65 4.73 8.80
C GLU A 48 -7.35 3.32 8.30
N PHE A 49 -8.10 2.33 8.79
CA PHE A 49 -8.19 1.02 8.18
C PHE A 49 -9.35 1.00 7.18
N PHE A 50 -9.03 1.22 5.92
CA PHE A 50 -10.02 1.32 4.84
C PHE A 50 -10.18 -0.01 4.10
N ALA A 51 -11.41 -0.53 4.00
CA ALA A 51 -11.71 -1.77 3.31
C ALA A 51 -12.52 -1.52 2.03
N LEU A 52 -12.00 -2.01 0.89
CA LEU A 52 -12.71 -2.03 -0.39
C LEU A 52 -13.49 -3.33 -0.54
N LEU A 53 -14.80 -3.27 -0.48
CA LEU A 53 -15.70 -4.40 -0.64
C LEU A 53 -16.42 -4.35 -1.99
N GLY A 54 -16.71 -5.50 -2.55
CA GLY A 54 -17.45 -5.61 -3.79
C GLY A 54 -17.17 -6.92 -4.54
N PRO A 55 -18.00 -7.26 -5.54
CA PRO A 55 -17.86 -8.49 -6.33
C PRO A 55 -16.55 -8.54 -7.12
N SER A 56 -16.20 -9.72 -7.62
CA SER A 56 -15.07 -9.86 -8.54
C SER A 56 -15.28 -9.01 -9.79
N GLY A 57 -14.22 -8.33 -10.26
CA GLY A 57 -14.28 -7.49 -11.46
C GLY A 57 -14.81 -6.07 -11.26
N CYS A 58 -15.24 -5.65 -10.06
CA CYS A 58 -15.76 -4.29 -9.82
C CYS A 58 -14.67 -3.18 -9.70
N GLY A 59 -13.43 -3.45 -10.09
CA GLY A 59 -12.38 -2.41 -10.15
C GLY A 59 -11.50 -2.26 -8.92
N LYS A 60 -11.66 -3.03 -7.83
CA LYS A 60 -10.84 -2.91 -6.59
C LYS A 60 -9.34 -2.99 -6.86
N THR A 61 -8.90 -4.03 -7.55
CA THR A 61 -7.48 -4.20 -7.90
C THR A 61 -6.99 -3.09 -8.84
N THR A 62 -7.85 -2.62 -9.75
CA THR A 62 -7.53 -1.49 -10.63
C THR A 62 -7.30 -0.23 -9.80
N LEU A 63 -8.18 0.07 -8.83
CA LEU A 63 -8.03 1.24 -7.96
C LEU A 63 -6.72 1.19 -7.17
N MET A 64 -6.38 0.05 -6.59
CA MET A 64 -5.10 -0.13 -5.89
C MET A 64 -3.89 0.05 -6.80
N ARG A 65 -3.97 -0.45 -8.07
CA ARG A 65 -2.91 -0.27 -9.06
C ARG A 65 -2.75 1.18 -9.51
N LEU A 66 -3.85 1.93 -9.62
CA LEU A 66 -3.82 3.36 -9.90
C LEU A 66 -3.12 4.12 -8.76
N LEU A 67 -3.48 3.83 -7.50
CA LEU A 67 -2.83 4.44 -6.33
C LEU A 67 -1.34 4.12 -6.29
N ALA A 68 -0.97 2.87 -6.52
CA ALA A 68 0.43 2.44 -6.50
C ALA A 68 1.23 2.83 -7.76
N GLY A 69 0.58 3.38 -8.80
CA GLY A 69 1.23 3.83 -10.04
C GLY A 69 1.55 2.74 -11.06
N PHE A 70 1.02 1.52 -10.87
CA PHE A 70 1.18 0.44 -11.84
C PHE A 70 0.23 0.55 -13.04
N GLU A 71 -0.75 1.46 -12.95
CA GLU A 71 -1.66 1.81 -14.04
C GLU A 71 -1.77 3.33 -14.13
N PRO A 72 -1.74 3.93 -15.33
CA PRO A 72 -2.02 5.35 -15.50
C PRO A 72 -3.51 5.63 -15.39
N LEU A 73 -3.86 6.82 -14.92
CA LEU A 73 -5.22 7.35 -14.94
C LEU A 73 -5.67 7.60 -16.39
N SER A 74 -6.97 7.45 -16.67
CA SER A 74 -7.58 7.98 -17.90
C SER A 74 -8.06 9.41 -17.71
N ALA A 75 -8.49 9.77 -16.48
CA ALA A 75 -8.86 11.13 -16.07
C ALA A 75 -8.81 11.24 -14.55
N GLY A 76 -8.80 12.48 -14.06
CA GLY A 76 -8.79 12.79 -12.62
C GLY A 76 -7.38 12.86 -12.04
N THR A 77 -7.32 12.92 -10.71
CA THR A 77 -6.07 13.13 -9.95
C THR A 77 -6.08 12.30 -8.69
N ILE A 78 -4.92 11.77 -8.29
CA ILE A 78 -4.71 11.13 -6.99
C ILE A 78 -3.74 11.98 -6.20
N LEU A 79 -4.16 12.40 -5.00
CA LEU A 79 -3.32 13.14 -4.07
C LEU A 79 -2.89 12.23 -2.92
N LEU A 80 -1.65 12.40 -2.48
CA LEU A 80 -1.10 11.82 -1.25
C LEU A 80 -0.56 12.98 -0.42
N ASP A 81 -1.12 13.16 0.77
CA ASP A 81 -0.81 14.31 1.65
C ASP A 81 -0.87 15.67 0.92
N GLY A 82 -1.92 15.84 0.09
CA GLY A 82 -2.14 17.02 -0.73
C GLY A 82 -1.25 17.15 -1.97
N GLN A 83 -0.27 16.28 -2.17
CA GLN A 83 0.61 16.27 -3.34
C GLN A 83 0.02 15.38 -4.45
N ASP A 84 -0.03 15.87 -5.68
CA ASP A 84 -0.42 15.07 -6.85
C ASP A 84 0.65 14.00 -7.16
N ILE A 85 0.26 12.73 -6.97
CA ILE A 85 1.10 11.58 -7.27
C ILE A 85 0.76 10.92 -8.62
N SER A 86 -0.21 11.44 -9.36
CA SER A 86 -0.65 10.85 -10.63
C SER A 86 0.49 10.71 -11.64
N PRO A 87 1.39 11.71 -11.84
CA PRO A 87 2.51 11.60 -12.77
C PRO A 87 3.72 10.85 -12.19
N ILE A 88 3.73 10.55 -10.87
CA ILE A 88 4.89 9.94 -10.21
C ILE A 88 4.93 8.43 -10.51
N PRO A 89 6.08 7.88 -10.96
CA PRO A 89 6.22 6.45 -11.22
C PRO A 89 6.17 5.62 -9.93
N PRO A 90 5.82 4.30 -9.99
CA PRO A 90 5.59 3.46 -8.81
C PRO A 90 6.72 3.43 -7.79
N ASN A 91 7.97 3.41 -8.28
CA ASN A 91 9.17 3.33 -7.45
C ASN A 91 9.52 4.62 -6.68
N LEU A 92 8.85 5.72 -6.99
CA LEU A 92 9.03 7.02 -6.34
C LEU A 92 7.81 7.45 -5.51
N ARG A 93 6.72 6.67 -5.53
CA ARG A 93 5.55 6.94 -4.69
C ARG A 93 5.78 6.48 -3.25
N ALA A 94 5.38 7.28 -2.28
CA ALA A 94 5.43 6.93 -0.86
C ALA A 94 4.27 5.99 -0.46
N VAL A 95 4.02 4.94 -1.27
CA VAL A 95 3.00 3.90 -1.03
C VAL A 95 3.60 2.53 -1.29
N ASN A 96 3.18 1.54 -0.49
CA ASN A 96 3.55 0.15 -0.69
C ASN A 96 2.33 -0.67 -1.10
N MET A 97 2.50 -1.59 -2.03
CA MET A 97 1.47 -2.51 -2.46
C MET A 97 1.90 -3.95 -2.22
N MET A 98 1.08 -4.71 -1.51
CA MET A 98 1.26 -6.16 -1.39
C MET A 98 0.44 -6.84 -2.48
N PHE A 99 1.11 -7.61 -3.34
CA PHE A 99 0.44 -8.38 -4.38
C PHE A 99 -0.15 -9.67 -3.82
N GLN A 100 -1.20 -10.18 -4.47
CA GLN A 100 -1.89 -11.40 -4.07
C GLN A 100 -0.97 -12.64 -4.09
N SER A 101 0.03 -12.65 -4.97
CA SER A 101 1.10 -13.65 -5.05
C SER A 101 2.29 -13.35 -4.11
N TYR A 102 2.18 -12.32 -3.26
CA TYR A 102 3.24 -11.83 -2.35
C TYR A 102 4.55 -11.44 -3.04
N ALA A 103 4.59 -11.41 -4.38
CA ALA A 103 5.76 -11.08 -5.20
C ALA A 103 7.04 -11.87 -4.81
N LEU A 104 6.90 -13.11 -4.36
CA LEU A 104 8.04 -13.95 -3.99
C LEU A 104 8.88 -14.33 -5.21
N PHE A 105 10.18 -14.34 -5.02
CA PHE A 105 11.13 -14.86 -6.00
C PHE A 105 11.30 -16.39 -5.79
N PRO A 106 10.69 -17.22 -6.65
CA PRO A 106 10.63 -18.69 -6.42
C PRO A 106 11.99 -19.38 -6.50
N HIS A 107 12.97 -18.76 -7.14
CA HIS A 107 14.34 -19.24 -7.26
C HIS A 107 15.21 -18.90 -6.04
N LEU A 108 14.78 -17.96 -5.20
CA LEU A 108 15.48 -17.55 -3.98
C LEU A 108 14.98 -18.33 -2.77
N SER A 109 15.83 -18.50 -1.77
CA SER A 109 15.46 -19.03 -0.45
C SER A 109 14.61 -18.02 0.33
N VAL A 110 13.99 -18.47 1.43
CA VAL A 110 13.27 -17.59 2.36
C VAL A 110 14.18 -16.47 2.88
N TRP A 111 15.43 -16.82 3.26
CA TRP A 111 16.45 -15.86 3.70
C TRP A 111 16.74 -14.82 2.61
N GLU A 112 16.95 -15.27 1.38
CA GLU A 112 17.28 -14.39 0.25
C GLU A 112 16.11 -13.48 -0.15
N ASN A 113 14.87 -13.97 -0.09
CA ASN A 113 13.67 -13.16 -0.31
C ASN A 113 13.58 -12.01 0.69
N ILE A 114 13.82 -12.29 1.99
CA ILE A 114 13.82 -11.23 3.02
C ILE A 114 15.00 -10.27 2.83
N ALA A 115 16.18 -10.80 2.49
CA ALA A 115 17.37 -9.99 2.27
C ALA A 115 17.31 -9.11 1.01
N PHE A 116 16.43 -9.43 0.06
CA PHE A 116 16.39 -8.79 -1.25
C PHE A 116 16.23 -7.26 -1.17
N GLY A 117 15.26 -6.79 -0.38
CA GLY A 117 15.03 -5.36 -0.17
C GLY A 117 16.21 -4.70 0.57
N LEU A 118 16.68 -5.32 1.65
CA LEU A 118 17.77 -4.81 2.47
C LEU A 118 19.08 -4.60 1.68
N ARG A 119 19.36 -5.47 0.70
CA ARG A 119 20.54 -5.32 -0.18
C ARG A 119 20.51 -4.08 -1.07
N ARG A 120 19.36 -3.45 -1.23
CA ARG A 120 19.22 -2.18 -1.95
C ARG A 120 19.46 -0.97 -1.05
N GLU A 121 19.21 -1.11 0.25
CA GLU A 121 19.38 -0.04 1.24
C GLU A 121 20.81 0.00 1.78
N THR A 122 21.42 -1.17 2.01
CA THR A 122 22.78 -1.28 2.54
C THR A 122 23.57 -2.40 1.88
N ARG A 123 24.91 -2.25 1.83
CA ARG A 123 25.85 -3.30 1.41
C ARG A 123 26.50 -4.02 2.59
N ASP A 124 26.22 -3.58 3.81
CA ASP A 124 26.76 -4.19 5.03
C ASP A 124 26.10 -5.55 5.28
N LYS A 125 26.91 -6.61 5.14
CA LYS A 125 26.48 -7.99 5.28
C LYS A 125 26.04 -8.33 6.71
N GLU A 126 26.68 -7.71 7.70
CA GLU A 126 26.34 -7.95 9.10
C GLU A 126 24.96 -7.36 9.44
N VAL A 127 24.70 -6.12 9.03
CA VAL A 127 23.41 -5.45 9.19
C VAL A 127 22.31 -6.27 8.50
N ILE A 128 22.53 -6.71 7.26
CA ILE A 128 21.57 -7.53 6.53
C ILE A 128 21.28 -8.83 7.29
N SER A 129 22.33 -9.54 7.73
CA SER A 129 22.19 -10.82 8.43
C SER A 129 21.40 -10.67 9.74
N GLN A 130 21.71 -9.66 10.53
CA GLN A 130 21.01 -9.37 11.79
C GLN A 130 19.51 -9.07 11.53
N ARG A 131 19.21 -8.19 10.58
CA ARG A 131 17.83 -7.84 10.21
C ARG A 131 17.04 -9.03 9.70
N VAL A 132 17.64 -9.85 8.83
CA VAL A 132 16.98 -11.06 8.32
C VAL A 132 16.73 -12.06 9.45
N ALA A 133 17.71 -12.28 10.35
CA ALA A 133 17.53 -13.18 11.50
C ALA A 133 16.39 -12.72 12.41
N GLU A 134 16.28 -11.40 12.65
CA GLU A 134 15.18 -10.82 13.42
C GLU A 134 13.82 -11.10 12.76
N MET A 135 13.68 -10.85 11.45
CA MET A 135 12.45 -11.09 10.70
C MET A 135 12.07 -12.57 10.70
N LEU A 136 13.04 -13.46 10.50
CA LEU A 136 12.83 -14.91 10.56
C LEU A 136 12.35 -15.36 11.94
N ARG A 137 12.85 -14.76 13.00
CA ARG A 137 12.41 -15.03 14.38
C ARG A 137 10.98 -14.56 14.61
N LEU A 138 10.66 -13.32 14.24
CA LEU A 138 9.33 -12.70 14.38
C LEU A 138 8.26 -13.50 13.63
N THR A 139 8.59 -13.99 12.44
CA THR A 139 7.67 -14.78 11.59
C THR A 139 7.69 -16.29 11.92
N ARG A 140 8.54 -16.72 12.86
CA ARG A 140 8.77 -18.15 13.20
C ARG A 140 9.24 -18.99 12.00
N LEU A 141 9.91 -18.38 11.03
CA LEU A 141 10.42 -19.04 9.82
C LEU A 141 11.90 -19.42 9.89
N ALA A 142 12.59 -19.25 11.03
CA ALA A 142 14.02 -19.51 11.16
C ALA A 142 14.46 -20.90 10.67
N LYS A 143 13.68 -21.95 10.98
CA LYS A 143 13.94 -23.33 10.53
C LYS A 143 13.77 -23.54 9.01
N PHE A 144 13.18 -22.60 8.32
CA PHE A 144 12.93 -22.66 6.88
C PHE A 144 13.80 -21.68 6.08
N ALA A 145 14.73 -20.98 6.72
CA ALA A 145 15.55 -19.94 6.10
C ALA A 145 16.17 -20.34 4.75
N ASN A 146 16.65 -21.56 4.63
CA ASN A 146 17.30 -22.07 3.42
C ASN A 146 16.35 -22.76 2.43
N ARG A 147 15.05 -22.84 2.71
CA ARG A 147 14.06 -23.40 1.78
C ARG A 147 13.75 -22.39 0.67
N LYS A 148 13.53 -22.92 -0.52
CA LYS A 148 12.97 -22.19 -1.66
C LYS A 148 11.46 -22.30 -1.66
#